data_73539e993511c3e03f92a58280031c96
#
_entry.id   73539e993511c3e03f92a58280031c96
#
_cell.length_a   1.000
_cell.length_b   1.000
_cell.length_c   1.000
_cell.angle_alpha   90.00
_cell.angle_beta   90.00
_cell.angle_gamma   90.00
#
_symmetry.space_group_name_H-M   'P 1'
#
loop_
_entity.id
_entity.type
_entity.pdbx_description
1 polymer ?
#
loop_
_entity_poly.entity_id
_entity_poly.type
_entity_poly.pdbx_seq_one_letter_code
_entity_poly.pdbx_strand_id
1 'polypeptide(L)'
;VAELSYRLGGQEVGHVRCDGLVAATPAGSTGYNLANQGPILAWGVEGYVVSFIAPHTITARPLVVAPSDVLCVVNQAGREAVDVVLDGEPVGQLASGAEMEVSFHRAMGTLAQLPGSTFYRRIREKFGRLAH
;
A
#
# COMPACT_ATOMS: atom_id res chain seq x y z
N VAL A 1 3.54 -17.89 -1.72
CA VAL A 1 2.16 -17.45 -1.91
C VAL A 1 1.50 -17.29 -0.55
N ALA A 2 0.93 -16.10 -0.29
CA ALA A 2 0.19 -15.82 0.92
C ALA A 2 -1.31 -15.88 0.66
N GLU A 3 -2.08 -16.20 1.69
CA GLU A 3 -3.52 -16.04 1.70
C GLU A 3 -3.86 -14.99 2.76
N LEU A 4 -4.35 -13.85 2.33
CA LEU A 4 -4.62 -12.72 3.20
C LEU A 4 -6.09 -12.34 3.12
N SER A 5 -6.73 -12.23 4.27
CA SER A 5 -8.01 -11.54 4.35
C SER A 5 -7.80 -10.15 4.92
N TYR A 6 -8.65 -9.22 4.53
CA TYR A 6 -8.49 -7.84 4.98
C TYR A 6 -9.83 -7.17 5.23
N ARG A 7 -9.81 -6.31 6.24
CA ARG A 7 -10.95 -5.47 6.62
C ARG A 7 -10.53 -4.00 6.53
N LEU A 8 -11.47 -3.17 6.15
CA LEU A 8 -11.32 -1.72 6.12
C LEU A 8 -12.46 -1.08 6.88
N GLY A 9 -12.14 -0.23 7.86
CA GLY A 9 -13.15 0.40 8.68
C GLY A 9 -14.05 -0.60 9.43
N GLY A 10 -13.49 -1.73 9.80
CA GLY A 10 -14.21 -2.79 10.52
C GLY A 10 -15.05 -3.72 9.63
N GLN A 11 -15.07 -3.50 8.31
CA GLN A 11 -15.82 -4.34 7.38
C GLN A 11 -14.90 -5.25 6.58
N GLU A 12 -15.27 -6.51 6.47
CA GLU A 12 -14.53 -7.46 5.66
C GLU A 12 -14.69 -7.11 4.18
N VAL A 13 -13.55 -6.94 3.49
CA VAL A 13 -13.53 -6.54 2.07
C VAL A 13 -13.20 -7.70 1.18
N GLY A 14 -12.23 -8.52 1.56
CA GLY A 14 -11.85 -9.62 0.69
C GLY A 14 -10.86 -10.60 1.30
N HIS A 15 -10.65 -11.65 0.51
CA HIS A 15 -9.67 -12.69 0.76
C HIS A 15 -8.89 -12.87 -0.55
N VAL A 16 -7.58 -12.72 -0.50
CA VAL A 16 -6.74 -12.71 -1.70
C VAL A 16 -5.57 -13.66 -1.53
N ARG A 17 -5.38 -14.51 -2.52
CA ARG A 17 -4.12 -15.24 -2.68
C ARG A 17 -3.18 -14.41 -3.52
N CYS A 18 -2.01 -14.12 -2.99
CA CYS A 18 -1.07 -13.20 -3.61
C CYS A 18 0.34 -13.44 -3.06
N ASP A 19 1.31 -12.74 -3.62
CA ASP A 19 2.68 -12.74 -3.09
C ASP A 19 2.85 -11.72 -1.97
N GLY A 20 1.90 -10.82 -1.78
CA GLY A 20 1.91 -9.85 -0.70
C GLY A 20 0.90 -8.74 -0.87
N LEU A 21 0.81 -7.91 0.16
CA LEU A 21 -0.02 -6.70 0.20
C LEU A 21 0.88 -5.51 0.49
N VAL A 22 0.63 -4.41 -0.18
CA VAL A 22 1.36 -3.16 0.01
C VAL A 22 0.38 -2.09 0.50
N ALA A 23 0.72 -1.42 1.59
CA ALA A 23 0.04 -0.20 2.02
C ALA A 23 1.00 0.97 1.85
N ALA A 24 0.58 2.02 1.17
CA ALA A 24 1.46 3.15 0.83
C ALA A 24 0.79 4.49 1.08
N THR A 25 1.55 5.41 1.68
CA THR A 25 1.16 6.83 1.77
C THR A 25 1.21 7.49 0.39
N PRO A 26 0.68 8.72 0.23
CA PRO A 26 0.86 9.48 -1.01
C PRO A 26 2.31 9.57 -1.45
N ALA A 27 3.23 9.90 -0.54
CA ALA A 27 4.67 9.93 -0.85
C ALA A 27 5.21 8.56 -1.24
N GLY A 28 4.77 7.49 -0.57
CA GLY A 28 5.20 6.13 -0.85
C GLY A 28 4.51 5.50 -2.06
N SER A 29 3.47 6.13 -2.61
CA SER A 29 2.70 5.55 -3.73
C SER A 29 3.53 5.43 -5.01
N THR A 30 4.61 6.18 -5.14
CA THR A 30 5.55 6.11 -6.27
C THR A 30 6.68 5.09 -6.06
N GLY A 31 6.71 4.40 -4.92
CA GLY A 31 7.68 3.35 -4.62
C GLY A 31 7.19 1.96 -5.04
N TYR A 32 7.22 1.03 -4.12
CA TYR A 32 6.85 -0.37 -4.38
C TYR A 32 5.41 -0.52 -4.87
N ASN A 33 4.49 0.33 -4.38
CA ASN A 33 3.12 0.37 -4.86
C ASN A 33 3.04 0.58 -6.38
N LEU A 34 3.90 1.43 -6.94
CA LEU A 34 3.92 1.69 -8.38
C LEU A 34 4.32 0.43 -9.16
N ALA A 35 5.29 -0.31 -8.65
CA ALA A 35 5.72 -1.57 -9.28
C ALA A 35 4.57 -2.60 -9.32
N ASN A 36 3.62 -2.51 -8.41
CA ASN A 36 2.42 -3.35 -8.38
C ASN A 36 1.23 -2.74 -9.11
N GLN A 37 1.46 -1.73 -9.94
CA GLN A 37 0.41 -1.05 -10.69
C GLN A 37 -0.63 -0.35 -9.81
N GLY A 38 -0.24 0.00 -8.59
CA GLY A 38 -1.07 0.81 -7.70
C GLY A 38 -1.12 2.26 -8.18
N PRO A 39 -2.17 2.99 -7.83
CA PRO A 39 -2.32 4.39 -8.25
C PRO A 39 -1.27 5.28 -7.58
N ILE A 40 -0.88 6.33 -8.29
CA ILE A 40 -0.04 7.39 -7.74
C ILE A 40 -0.96 8.39 -7.06
N LEU A 41 -0.69 8.71 -5.78
CA LEU A 41 -1.44 9.72 -5.05
C LEU A 41 -0.64 11.02 -5.00
N ALA A 42 -1.30 12.13 -5.31
CA ALA A 42 -0.72 13.45 -5.11
C ALA A 42 -0.43 13.69 -3.62
N TRP A 43 0.60 14.46 -3.32
CA TRP A 43 1.05 14.66 -1.94
C TRP A 43 0.03 15.32 -1.02
N GLY A 44 -0.89 16.11 -1.58
CA GLY A 44 -1.96 16.75 -0.81
C GLY A 44 -3.17 15.88 -0.54
N VAL A 45 -3.21 14.67 -1.08
CA VAL A 45 -4.33 13.74 -0.85
C VAL A 45 -4.19 13.13 0.53
N GLU A 46 -5.26 13.16 1.32
CA GLU A 46 -5.32 12.46 2.58
C GLU A 46 -5.90 11.06 2.35
N GLY A 47 -5.16 10.06 2.80
CA GLY A 47 -5.51 8.67 2.62
C GLY A 47 -4.30 7.83 2.25
N TYR A 48 -4.54 6.58 1.94
CA TYR A 48 -3.47 5.66 1.59
C TYR A 48 -3.95 4.64 0.57
N VAL A 49 -3.00 3.96 -0.06
CA VAL A 49 -3.28 2.95 -1.09
C VAL A 49 -3.03 1.58 -0.51
N VAL A 50 -3.91 0.64 -0.83
CA VAL A 50 -3.69 -0.79 -0.63
C VAL A 50 -3.62 -1.45 -2.00
N SER A 51 -2.53 -2.14 -2.27
CA SER A 51 -2.34 -2.89 -3.52
C SER A 51 -1.81 -4.29 -3.24
N PHE A 52 -1.86 -5.16 -4.23
CA PHE A 52 -1.48 -6.56 -4.07
C PHE A 52 -0.37 -6.94 -5.03
N ILE A 53 0.57 -7.75 -4.55
CA ILE A 53 1.66 -8.28 -5.37
C ILE A 53 1.20 -9.59 -6.00
N ALA A 54 1.18 -9.63 -7.33
CA ALA A 54 0.82 -10.82 -8.10
C ALA A 54 -0.46 -11.51 -7.59
N PRO A 55 -1.59 -10.80 -7.48
CA PRO A 55 -2.81 -11.42 -7.00
C PRO A 55 -3.30 -12.51 -7.97
N HIS A 56 -3.78 -13.61 -7.40
CA HIS A 56 -4.27 -14.75 -8.19
C HIS A 56 -5.73 -14.59 -8.63
N THR A 57 -6.37 -13.50 -8.25
CA THR A 57 -7.73 -13.19 -8.67
C THR A 57 -7.76 -11.86 -9.42
N ILE A 58 -8.45 -11.84 -10.52
CA ILE A 58 -8.62 -10.63 -11.34
C ILE A 58 -9.50 -9.58 -10.66
N THR A 59 -10.22 -9.96 -9.61
CA THR A 59 -11.08 -9.04 -8.86
C THR A 59 -10.32 -8.27 -7.78
N ALA A 60 -9.09 -8.67 -7.44
CA ALA A 60 -8.26 -7.94 -6.51
C ALA A 60 -7.73 -6.66 -7.16
N ARG A 61 -8.33 -5.54 -6.80
CA ARG A 61 -7.97 -4.22 -7.33
C ARG A 61 -7.29 -3.39 -6.26
N PRO A 62 -6.34 -2.53 -6.63
CA PRO A 62 -5.84 -1.52 -5.70
C PRO A 62 -6.96 -0.62 -5.23
N LEU A 63 -6.89 -0.23 -3.96
CA LEU A 63 -7.89 0.64 -3.33
C LEU A 63 -7.21 1.88 -2.77
N VAL A 64 -7.86 3.02 -2.94
CA VAL A 64 -7.53 4.24 -2.18
C VAL A 64 -8.44 4.27 -0.97
N VAL A 65 -7.85 4.31 0.21
CA VAL A 65 -8.55 4.16 1.49
C VAL A 65 -8.63 5.51 2.19
N ALA A 66 -9.78 5.81 2.78
CA ALA A 66 -9.99 7.03 3.54
C ALA A 66 -9.07 7.07 4.78
N PRO A 67 -8.66 8.27 5.21
CA PRO A 67 -7.66 8.38 6.29
C PRO A 67 -8.15 7.86 7.64
N SER A 68 -9.46 7.82 7.87
CA SER A 68 -10.04 7.32 9.13
C SER A 68 -10.27 5.81 9.14
N ASP A 69 -10.12 5.14 7.99
CA ASP A 69 -10.41 3.71 7.91
C ASP A 69 -9.13 2.90 8.16
N VAL A 70 -9.17 2.10 9.21
CA VAL A 70 -8.05 1.24 9.59
C VAL A 70 -8.07 -0.02 8.73
N LEU A 71 -6.92 -0.37 8.18
CA LEU A 71 -6.72 -1.64 7.49
C LEU A 71 -6.33 -2.70 8.51
N CYS A 72 -7.05 -3.81 8.51
CA CYS A 72 -6.67 -5.00 9.27
C CYS A 72 -6.38 -6.14 8.31
N VAL A 73 -5.19 -6.72 8.39
CA VAL A 73 -4.74 -7.83 7.55
C VAL A 73 -4.58 -9.07 8.40
N VAL A 74 -5.17 -10.18 7.96
CA VAL A 74 -5.07 -11.46 8.64
C VAL A 74 -4.35 -12.46 7.73
N ASN A 75 -3.33 -13.12 8.26
CA ASN A 75 -2.65 -14.20 7.56
C ASN A 75 -3.48 -15.50 7.67
N GLN A 76 -4.07 -15.92 6.57
CA GLN A 76 -4.93 -17.10 6.50
C GLN A 76 -4.20 -18.34 5.98
N ALA A 77 -2.90 -18.24 5.72
CA ALA A 77 -2.18 -19.30 5.01
C ALA A 77 -2.11 -20.65 5.75
N GLY A 78 -2.37 -20.66 7.05
CA GLY A 78 -2.45 -21.89 7.82
C GLY A 78 -1.12 -22.55 8.16
N ARG A 79 -0.01 -22.20 7.51
CA ARG A 79 1.29 -22.84 7.70
C ARG A 79 2.46 -21.90 7.86
N GLU A 80 2.51 -20.83 7.11
CA GLU A 80 3.68 -19.98 7.03
C GLU A 80 3.40 -18.57 7.54
N ALA A 81 4.38 -18.00 8.22
CA ALA A 81 4.39 -16.61 8.56
C ALA A 81 4.64 -15.78 7.31
N VAL A 82 4.07 -14.58 7.28
CA VAL A 82 4.29 -13.60 6.23
C VAL A 82 5.25 -12.54 6.75
N ASP A 83 6.27 -12.21 5.95
CA ASP A 83 7.22 -11.19 6.31
C ASP A 83 6.57 -9.81 6.30
N VAL A 84 6.89 -9.00 7.31
CA VAL A 84 6.47 -7.61 7.39
C VAL A 84 7.68 -6.72 7.14
N VAL A 85 7.56 -5.85 6.13
CA VAL A 85 8.63 -4.95 5.69
C VAL A 85 8.11 -3.52 5.76
N LEU A 86 8.87 -2.63 6.36
CA LEU A 86 8.54 -1.21 6.48
C LEU A 86 9.63 -0.39 5.78
N ASP A 87 9.25 0.32 4.72
CA ASP A 87 10.17 1.14 3.91
C ASP A 87 11.45 0.38 3.52
N GLY A 88 11.30 -0.86 3.07
CA GLY A 88 12.40 -1.71 2.66
C GLY A 88 13.13 -2.46 3.77
N GLU A 89 12.78 -2.21 5.04
CA GLU A 89 13.43 -2.85 6.18
C GLU A 89 12.55 -3.94 6.78
N PRO A 90 13.05 -5.17 6.94
CA PRO A 90 12.31 -6.22 7.63
C PRO A 90 12.10 -5.84 9.11
N VAL A 91 10.85 -5.85 9.56
CA VAL A 91 10.50 -5.49 10.94
C VAL A 91 9.89 -6.63 11.72
N GLY A 92 9.51 -7.72 11.08
CA GLY A 92 8.93 -8.86 11.77
C GLY A 92 8.20 -9.78 10.83
N GLN A 93 7.38 -10.64 11.42
CA GLN A 93 6.56 -11.60 10.69
C GLN A 93 5.16 -11.63 11.26
N LEU A 94 4.19 -11.84 10.38
CA LEU A 94 2.80 -12.07 10.75
C LEU A 94 2.55 -13.59 10.73
N ALA A 95 2.40 -14.16 11.91
CA ALA A 95 2.18 -15.60 12.06
C ALA A 95 0.84 -16.02 11.45
N SER A 96 0.73 -17.30 11.12
CA SER A 96 -0.54 -17.88 10.65
C SER A 96 -1.65 -17.61 11.67
N GLY A 97 -2.77 -17.10 11.19
CA GLY A 97 -3.92 -16.74 12.02
C GLY A 97 -3.79 -15.41 12.74
N ALA A 98 -2.63 -14.78 12.72
CA ALA A 98 -2.43 -13.49 13.34
C ALA A 98 -2.94 -12.35 12.46
N GLU A 99 -3.23 -11.23 13.09
CA GLU A 99 -3.66 -10.03 12.38
C GLU A 99 -2.77 -8.84 12.68
N MET A 100 -2.74 -7.90 11.76
CA MET A 100 -1.98 -6.67 11.85
C MET A 100 -2.85 -5.51 11.40
N GLU A 101 -2.71 -4.37 12.09
CA GLU A 101 -3.44 -3.16 11.73
C GLU A 101 -2.49 -2.13 11.12
N VAL A 102 -3.01 -1.41 10.12
CA VAL A 102 -2.35 -0.28 9.49
C VAL A 102 -3.28 0.93 9.57
N SER A 103 -2.77 2.02 10.12
CA SER A 103 -3.51 3.27 10.30
C SER A 103 -2.79 4.40 9.60
N PHE A 104 -3.57 5.32 9.04
CA PHE A 104 -3.05 6.55 8.46
C PHE A 104 -2.90 7.62 9.55
N HIS A 105 -1.72 8.24 9.62
CA HIS A 105 -1.45 9.36 10.51
C HIS A 105 -1.08 10.59 9.69
N ARG A 106 -1.78 11.70 9.92
CA ARG A 106 -1.53 12.95 9.22
C ARG A 106 -0.27 13.63 9.73
N ALA A 107 0.43 14.32 8.83
CA ALA A 107 1.54 15.21 9.17
C ALA A 107 2.66 14.54 9.99
N MET A 108 2.87 13.24 9.82
CA MET A 108 3.96 12.52 10.48
C MET A 108 5.31 12.75 9.81
N GLY A 109 5.32 13.28 8.59
CA GLY A 109 6.54 13.58 7.86
C GLY A 109 6.47 14.95 7.21
N THR A 110 7.63 15.53 6.96
CA THR A 110 7.76 16.80 6.26
C THR A 110 8.57 16.57 4.98
N LEU A 111 8.03 17.01 3.85
CA LEU A 111 8.71 16.93 2.58
C LEU A 111 9.37 18.26 2.25
N ALA A 112 10.69 18.26 2.16
CA ALA A 112 11.45 19.43 1.73
C ALA A 112 11.42 19.52 0.20
N GLN A 113 11.01 20.66 -0.33
CA GLN A 113 10.92 20.90 -1.76
C GLN A 113 11.71 22.13 -2.15
N LEU A 114 12.32 22.08 -3.34
CA LEU A 114 12.94 23.27 -3.93
C LEU A 114 11.85 24.23 -4.42
N PRO A 115 12.09 25.55 -4.40
CA PRO A 115 11.15 26.51 -4.96
C PRO A 115 10.79 26.17 -6.42
N GLY A 116 9.50 26.24 -6.73
CA GLY A 116 9.00 25.92 -8.07
C GLY A 116 8.81 24.42 -8.35
N SER A 117 9.22 23.55 -7.43
CA SER A 117 8.97 22.11 -7.55
C SER A 117 7.54 21.81 -7.11
N THR A 118 6.79 21.10 -7.95
CA THR A 118 5.45 20.60 -7.64
C THR A 118 5.39 19.11 -7.86
N PHE A 119 4.41 18.45 -7.22
CA PHE A 119 4.18 17.02 -7.41
C PHE A 119 3.97 16.68 -8.89
N TYR A 120 3.12 17.42 -9.58
CA TYR A 120 2.79 17.11 -10.98
C TYR A 120 3.96 17.37 -11.92
N ARG A 121 4.78 18.39 -11.65
CA ARG A 121 6.01 18.62 -12.40
C ARG A 121 6.97 17.44 -12.26
N ARG A 122 7.16 16.95 -11.04
CA ARG A 122 8.02 15.79 -10.79
C ARG A 122 7.51 14.52 -11.45
N ILE A 123 6.20 14.31 -11.46
CA ILE A 123 5.59 13.18 -12.18
C ILE A 123 5.87 13.29 -13.68
N ARG A 124 5.72 14.46 -14.26
CA ARG A 124 6.03 14.68 -15.66
C ARG A 124 7.50 14.41 -15.98
N GLU A 125 8.42 14.87 -15.14
CA GLU A 125 9.84 14.65 -15.33
C GLU A 125 10.26 13.18 -15.22
N LYS A 126 9.66 12.45 -14.28
CA LYS A 126 10.01 11.04 -14.05
C LYS A 126 9.32 10.08 -15.01
N PHE A 127 8.07 10.33 -15.34
CA PHE A 127 7.23 9.37 -16.05
C PHE A 127 6.78 9.84 -17.42
N GLY A 128 6.93 11.10 -17.75
CA GLY A 128 6.55 11.64 -19.05
C GLY A 128 7.25 10.96 -20.22
N ARG A 129 8.47 10.51 -20.02
CA ARG A 129 9.23 9.77 -21.03
C ARG A 129 8.67 8.38 -21.31
N LEU A 130 7.95 7.81 -20.36
CA LEU A 130 7.34 6.50 -20.50
C LEU A 130 5.99 6.55 -21.20
N ALA A 131 5.42 7.75 -21.34
CA ALA A 131 4.14 7.97 -21.99
C ALA A 131 4.27 8.20 -23.50
N HIS A 132 5.47 8.29 -24.00
CA HIS A 132 5.76 8.55 -25.42
C HIS A 132 6.25 7.33 -26.16
#